data_e2369f3ff3420118b7fc6048c88c6223
#
_entry.id   e2369f3ff3420118b7fc6048c88c6223
#
_cell.length_a   1.000
_cell.length_b   1.000
_cell.length_c   1.000
_cell.angle_alpha   90.00
_cell.angle_beta   90.00
_cell.angle_gamma   90.00
#
_symmetry.space_group_name_H-M   'P 1'
#
loop_
_entity.id
_entity.type
_entity.pdbx_description
1 polymer ?
#
loop_
_entity_poly.entity_id
_entity_poly.type
_entity_poly.pdbx_seq_one_letter_code
_entity_poly.pdbx_strand_id
1 'polypeptide(L)'
;GSSAVVDMSGGDNDSGMMLSCENMKCQNPDSKCCDGEPCVDVLTNTAHCGACGKTCRSREVCNNGNCACRSNGSEATCATDQLCCSDGCRQVMTDVRNCGGCNLPCKMGESCQGGKCSCGPSGIACRSGQICCGTGCSDLQNDPANCGVCGKACAAGKACKNGLCEGECVSCAMGETCCNGACVNLLNDNKNCGMCGKVCPLVFGVPLPCILTICAFSGQDMGDMSMPTD
;
A
#
# COMPACT_ATOMS: atom_id res chain seq x y z
N GLY A 1 7.36 67.28 -16.36
CA GLY A 1 7.84 65.96 -16.67
C GLY A 1 6.72 65.13 -17.22
N SER A 2 6.69 64.85 -18.52
CA SER A 2 5.68 64.03 -19.18
C SER A 2 5.88 62.55 -18.80
N SER A 3 4.87 61.97 -18.22
CA SER A 3 4.79 60.52 -18.01
C SER A 3 4.35 59.89 -19.35
N ALA A 4 5.23 59.13 -19.95
CA ALA A 4 4.88 58.33 -21.14
C ALA A 4 4.04 57.11 -20.71
N VAL A 5 2.81 57.06 -21.13
CA VAL A 5 1.93 55.91 -21.07
C VAL A 5 2.25 55.07 -22.32
N VAL A 6 2.78 53.88 -22.15
CA VAL A 6 3.02 52.96 -23.27
C VAL A 6 1.79 52.09 -23.43
N ASP A 7 1.05 52.30 -24.51
CA ASP A 7 -0.05 51.43 -24.98
C ASP A 7 0.57 50.21 -25.72
N MET A 8 0.35 49.02 -25.21
CA MET A 8 0.85 47.76 -25.80
C MET A 8 -0.22 47.10 -26.66
N SER A 9 -0.77 47.81 -27.62
CA SER A 9 -1.55 47.23 -28.73
C SER A 9 -0.84 47.54 -30.06
N GLY A 10 0.08 46.67 -30.49
CA GLY A 10 0.69 46.74 -31.80
C GLY A 10 2.07 46.10 -31.84
N GLY A 11 2.18 44.98 -32.54
CA GLY A 11 3.48 44.35 -32.81
C GLY A 11 4.33 45.24 -33.69
N ASP A 12 5.61 45.35 -33.32
CA ASP A 12 6.69 45.52 -34.27
C ASP A 12 8.03 45.12 -33.63
N ASN A 13 8.80 44.33 -34.37
CA ASN A 13 10.15 43.91 -34.06
C ASN A 13 11.06 45.12 -33.87
N ASP A 14 11.54 45.37 -32.69
CA ASP A 14 12.77 46.15 -32.54
C ASP A 14 13.67 45.60 -31.45
N SER A 15 14.96 45.67 -31.79
CA SER A 15 16.07 45.05 -31.14
C SER A 15 16.30 45.59 -29.70
N GLY A 16 16.26 44.69 -28.70
CA GLY A 16 17.24 44.68 -27.62
C GLY A 16 17.33 45.89 -26.66
N MET A 17 16.21 46.59 -26.31
CA MET A 17 16.20 47.39 -25.10
C MET A 17 15.54 46.57 -23.96
N MET A 18 16.35 46.06 -23.05
CA MET A 18 15.82 45.66 -21.74
C MET A 18 15.22 46.93 -21.12
N LEU A 19 13.88 47.00 -21.11
CA LEU A 19 13.16 48.07 -20.43
C LEU A 19 13.45 47.95 -18.94
N SER A 20 14.32 48.79 -18.40
CA SER A 20 14.62 48.85 -16.99
C SER A 20 13.35 49.29 -16.26
N CYS A 21 12.93 48.54 -15.27
CA CYS A 21 11.75 48.83 -14.45
C CYS A 21 11.83 50.13 -13.61
N GLU A 22 12.95 50.81 -13.64
CA GLU A 22 13.24 51.98 -12.72
C GLU A 22 12.32 53.18 -12.92
N ASN A 23 11.64 53.28 -14.06
CA ASN A 23 10.74 54.41 -14.37
C ASN A 23 9.33 53.99 -14.82
N MET A 24 8.97 52.73 -14.68
CA MET A 24 7.67 52.21 -15.13
C MET A 24 6.65 52.20 -14.00
N LYS A 25 5.56 52.98 -14.15
CA LYS A 25 4.39 52.89 -13.25
C LYS A 25 3.44 51.86 -13.86
N CYS A 26 3.19 50.77 -13.13
CA CYS A 26 2.17 49.82 -13.51
C CYS A 26 0.79 50.46 -13.40
N GLN A 27 -0.06 50.23 -14.39
CA GLN A 27 -1.45 50.76 -14.41
C GLN A 27 -2.32 50.13 -13.31
N ASN A 28 -2.06 48.88 -12.99
CA ASN A 28 -2.73 48.19 -11.89
C ASN A 28 -1.92 48.39 -10.58
N PRO A 29 -2.57 48.88 -9.52
CA PRO A 29 -1.90 49.12 -8.22
C PRO A 29 -1.31 47.84 -7.58
N ASP A 30 -1.86 46.70 -7.95
CA ASP A 30 -1.44 45.37 -7.48
C ASP A 30 -0.30 44.76 -8.29
N SER A 31 0.10 45.41 -9.38
CA SER A 31 1.24 44.99 -10.20
C SER A 31 2.52 45.68 -9.77
N LYS A 32 3.61 44.93 -9.74
CA LYS A 32 4.96 45.41 -9.41
C LYS A 32 5.94 45.05 -10.52
N CYS A 33 6.96 45.87 -10.63
CA CYS A 33 8.09 45.54 -11.48
C CYS A 33 9.01 44.57 -10.75
N CYS A 34 9.20 43.37 -11.26
CA CYS A 34 9.95 42.30 -10.62
C CYS A 34 11.09 41.81 -11.55
N ASP A 35 12.31 41.88 -11.07
CA ASP A 35 13.51 41.27 -11.71
C ASP A 35 13.63 41.44 -13.25
N GLY A 36 13.24 42.62 -13.75
CA GLY A 36 13.26 42.94 -15.19
C GLY A 36 11.96 42.59 -15.94
N GLU A 37 11.00 41.91 -15.27
CA GLU A 37 9.66 41.71 -15.82
C GLU A 37 8.75 42.90 -15.51
N PRO A 38 8.22 43.60 -16.53
CA PRO A 38 7.39 44.75 -16.30
C PRO A 38 5.97 44.37 -15.82
N CYS A 39 5.53 45.02 -14.77
CA CYS A 39 4.12 44.99 -14.29
C CYS A 39 3.55 43.59 -14.04
N VAL A 40 4.24 42.80 -13.22
CA VAL A 40 3.78 41.49 -12.75
C VAL A 40 2.67 41.68 -11.72
N ASP A 41 1.51 41.03 -11.93
CA ASP A 41 0.44 40.99 -10.94
C ASP A 41 0.81 40.06 -9.78
N VAL A 42 1.22 40.63 -8.64
CA VAL A 42 1.66 39.87 -7.47
C VAL A 42 0.52 39.21 -6.70
N LEU A 43 -0.74 39.50 -7.02
CA LEU A 43 -1.89 38.85 -6.39
C LEU A 43 -2.19 37.49 -6.97
N THR A 44 -1.81 37.24 -8.25
CA THR A 44 -2.15 36.02 -8.97
C THR A 44 -0.95 35.26 -9.54
N ASN A 45 0.19 35.91 -9.67
CA ASN A 45 1.40 35.31 -10.24
C ASN A 45 2.10 34.37 -9.23
N THR A 46 2.25 33.10 -9.59
CA THR A 46 2.84 32.07 -8.72
C THR A 46 4.36 32.23 -8.49
N ALA A 47 5.07 32.92 -9.40
CA ALA A 47 6.51 33.20 -9.24
C ALA A 47 6.79 34.45 -8.38
N HIS A 48 5.80 35.34 -8.22
CA HIS A 48 5.93 36.63 -7.54
C HIS A 48 4.78 36.89 -6.57
N CYS A 49 4.32 35.85 -5.87
CA CYS A 49 3.09 35.89 -5.06
C CYS A 49 3.23 36.76 -3.80
N GLY A 50 2.55 37.92 -3.79
CA GLY A 50 2.58 38.91 -2.73
C GLY A 50 3.82 39.85 -2.77
N ALA A 51 4.90 39.38 -3.36
CA ALA A 51 6.15 40.11 -3.54
C ALA A 51 6.99 39.53 -4.67
N CYS A 52 7.85 40.37 -5.26
CA CYS A 52 8.81 39.94 -6.26
C CYS A 52 9.69 38.79 -5.74
N GLY A 53 9.89 37.76 -6.55
CA GLY A 53 10.70 36.57 -6.22
C GLY A 53 10.10 35.61 -5.21
N LYS A 54 8.93 35.89 -4.64
CA LYS A 54 8.24 34.96 -3.73
C LYS A 54 7.48 33.92 -4.53
N THR A 55 8.13 32.81 -4.82
CA THR A 55 7.55 31.70 -5.61
C THR A 55 6.74 30.76 -4.73
N CYS A 56 5.53 30.43 -5.16
CA CYS A 56 4.72 29.38 -4.57
C CYS A 56 5.32 28.01 -4.82
N ARG A 57 5.11 27.08 -3.89
CA ARG A 57 5.57 25.71 -4.02
C ARG A 57 4.79 24.98 -5.13
N SER A 58 5.30 23.84 -5.53
CA SER A 58 4.61 22.96 -6.50
C SER A 58 3.16 22.70 -6.07
N ARG A 59 2.23 22.86 -7.02
CA ARG A 59 0.77 22.70 -6.86
C ARG A 59 0.07 23.78 -6.01
N GLU A 60 0.78 24.74 -5.45
CA GLU A 60 0.17 25.92 -4.87
C GLU A 60 -0.20 26.93 -5.96
N VAL A 61 -1.27 27.68 -5.72
CA VAL A 61 -1.70 28.81 -6.54
C VAL A 61 -1.47 30.10 -5.75
N CYS A 62 -1.27 31.20 -6.46
CA CYS A 62 -1.26 32.51 -5.83
C CYS A 62 -2.70 33.03 -5.77
N ASN A 63 -3.19 33.27 -4.57
CA ASN A 63 -4.49 33.87 -4.33
C ASN A 63 -4.35 35.08 -3.42
N ASN A 64 -4.71 36.26 -3.93
CA ASN A 64 -4.60 37.55 -3.22
C ASN A 64 -3.21 37.74 -2.57
N GLY A 65 -2.13 37.41 -3.30
CA GLY A 65 -0.76 37.54 -2.82
C GLY A 65 -0.30 36.53 -1.77
N ASN A 66 -1.09 35.47 -1.57
CA ASN A 66 -0.73 34.36 -0.69
C ASN A 66 -0.70 33.04 -1.46
N CYS A 67 0.34 32.26 -1.24
CA CYS A 67 0.41 30.90 -1.80
C CYS A 67 -0.57 30.00 -1.05
N ALA A 68 -1.49 29.38 -1.77
CA ALA A 68 -2.53 28.54 -1.22
C ALA A 68 -2.62 27.21 -1.98
N CYS A 69 -2.85 26.15 -1.25
CA CYS A 69 -3.15 24.83 -1.78
C CYS A 69 -4.65 24.77 -2.10
N ARG A 70 -4.98 24.53 -3.37
CA ARG A 70 -6.38 24.37 -3.79
C ARG A 70 -6.77 22.91 -3.79
N SER A 71 -7.78 22.55 -2.99
CA SER A 71 -8.32 21.21 -2.90
C SER A 71 -9.84 21.26 -2.77
N ASN A 72 -10.55 20.54 -3.64
CA ASN A 72 -12.02 20.39 -3.59
C ASN A 72 -12.79 21.73 -3.43
N GLY A 73 -12.33 22.79 -4.10
CA GLY A 73 -12.94 24.11 -4.01
C GLY A 73 -12.58 24.93 -2.77
N SER A 74 -11.80 24.38 -1.86
CA SER A 74 -11.25 25.06 -0.69
C SER A 74 -9.78 25.43 -0.92
N GLU A 75 -9.36 26.55 -0.37
CA GLU A 75 -7.97 27.02 -0.42
C GLU A 75 -7.42 27.11 1.01
N ALA A 76 -6.24 26.57 1.20
CA ALA A 76 -5.55 26.57 2.49
C ALA A 76 -4.06 26.86 2.30
N THR A 77 -3.48 27.66 3.20
CA THR A 77 -2.03 27.83 3.24
C THR A 77 -1.41 26.63 3.96
N CYS A 78 -0.56 25.88 3.26
CA CYS A 78 0.15 24.77 3.86
C CYS A 78 1.27 25.27 4.79
N ALA A 79 1.44 24.60 5.93
CA ALA A 79 2.58 24.84 6.82
C ALA A 79 3.91 24.54 6.12
N THR A 80 5.02 24.98 6.72
CA THR A 80 6.36 24.82 6.13
C THR A 80 6.79 23.38 5.93
N ASP A 81 6.26 22.47 6.73
CA ASP A 81 6.50 21.01 6.74
C ASP A 81 5.43 20.20 6.00
N GLN A 82 4.47 20.88 5.35
CA GLN A 82 3.43 20.28 4.54
C GLN A 82 3.65 20.51 3.05
N LEU A 83 3.20 19.59 2.22
CA LEU A 83 3.09 19.74 0.76
C LEU A 83 1.63 19.86 0.34
N CYS A 84 1.41 20.68 -0.69
CA CYS A 84 0.12 20.75 -1.35
C CYS A 84 -0.09 19.52 -2.24
N CYS A 85 -1.00 18.66 -1.84
CA CYS A 85 -1.42 17.49 -2.60
C CYS A 85 -2.78 17.76 -3.26
N SER A 86 -3.25 16.83 -4.10
CA SER A 86 -4.55 16.96 -4.78
C SER A 86 -5.74 17.04 -3.82
N ASP A 87 -5.58 16.49 -2.63
CA ASP A 87 -6.57 16.43 -1.55
C ASP A 87 -6.29 17.40 -0.39
N GLY A 88 -5.37 18.36 -0.57
CA GLY A 88 -5.02 19.40 0.39
C GLY A 88 -3.61 19.30 0.94
N CYS A 89 -3.33 20.07 2.01
CA CYS A 89 -2.03 20.08 2.67
C CYS A 89 -1.78 18.76 3.42
N ARG A 90 -0.63 18.11 3.18
CA ARG A 90 -0.25 16.81 3.80
C ARG A 90 1.10 16.88 4.49
N GLN A 91 1.18 16.24 5.64
CA GLN A 91 2.40 16.08 6.45
C GLN A 91 3.28 14.97 5.88
N VAL A 92 4.03 15.24 4.81
CA VAL A 92 4.80 14.21 4.09
C VAL A 92 5.96 13.60 4.88
N MET A 93 6.30 14.18 6.02
CA MET A 93 7.38 13.66 6.88
C MET A 93 6.89 12.54 7.80
N THR A 94 5.58 12.45 8.06
CA THR A 94 5.01 11.50 9.04
C THR A 94 3.75 10.78 8.56
N ASP A 95 3.13 11.25 7.49
CA ASP A 95 1.91 10.64 6.96
C ASP A 95 2.24 9.38 6.15
N VAL A 96 1.80 8.22 6.62
CA VAL A 96 2.03 6.91 5.97
C VAL A 96 1.42 6.80 4.56
N ARG A 97 0.44 7.65 4.22
CA ARG A 97 -0.19 7.67 2.88
C ARG A 97 0.53 8.59 1.90
N ASN A 98 1.32 9.52 2.42
CA ASN A 98 2.00 10.57 1.65
C ASN A 98 3.47 10.70 2.04
N CYS A 99 4.14 9.59 2.32
CA CYS A 99 5.48 9.59 2.90
C CYS A 99 6.55 10.03 1.90
N GLY A 100 7.17 11.17 2.18
CA GLY A 100 8.16 11.81 1.31
C GLY A 100 7.58 12.56 0.11
N GLY A 101 6.26 12.48 -0.12
CA GLY A 101 5.57 13.14 -1.22
C GLY A 101 4.09 12.77 -1.30
N CYS A 102 3.37 13.46 -2.18
CA CYS A 102 1.94 13.20 -2.37
C CYS A 102 1.70 11.81 -2.99
N ASN A 103 0.75 11.07 -2.43
CA ASN A 103 0.35 9.72 -2.91
C ASN A 103 1.52 8.71 -2.97
N LEU A 104 2.44 8.80 -2.02
CA LEU A 104 3.51 7.82 -1.83
C LEU A 104 3.24 7.02 -0.54
N PRO A 105 2.35 6.01 -0.57
CA PRO A 105 2.02 5.25 0.62
C PRO A 105 3.15 4.29 0.99
N CYS A 106 3.39 4.16 2.28
CA CYS A 106 4.23 3.11 2.82
C CYS A 106 3.55 1.75 2.67
N LYS A 107 4.35 0.69 2.66
CA LYS A 107 3.84 -0.68 2.66
C LYS A 107 3.16 -1.00 3.99
N MET A 108 2.37 -2.07 3.98
CA MET A 108 1.66 -2.54 5.18
C MET A 108 2.65 -2.76 6.34
N GLY A 109 2.32 -2.20 7.50
CA GLY A 109 3.13 -2.29 8.71
C GLY A 109 4.31 -1.32 8.80
N GLU A 110 4.68 -0.61 7.73
CA GLU A 110 5.70 0.43 7.78
C GLU A 110 5.15 1.73 8.36
N SER A 111 6.01 2.50 9.00
CA SER A 111 5.76 3.88 9.47
C SER A 111 6.47 4.88 8.57
N CYS A 112 5.97 6.11 8.53
CA CYS A 112 6.65 7.21 7.87
C CYS A 112 7.46 8.01 8.89
N GLN A 113 8.76 8.08 8.72
CA GLN A 113 9.66 8.85 9.58
C GLN A 113 10.63 9.67 8.72
N GLY A 114 10.58 10.99 8.88
CA GLY A 114 11.42 11.89 8.11
C GLY A 114 11.21 11.77 6.59
N GLY A 115 9.99 11.49 6.13
CA GLY A 115 9.65 11.32 4.72
C GLY A 115 10.17 10.02 4.11
N LYS A 116 10.51 9.02 4.92
CA LYS A 116 10.94 7.69 4.48
C LYS A 116 10.11 6.61 5.15
N CYS A 117 9.63 5.67 4.35
CA CYS A 117 8.94 4.48 4.87
C CYS A 117 9.95 3.54 5.51
N SER A 118 9.68 3.08 6.71
CA SER A 118 10.57 2.24 7.49
C SER A 118 9.83 1.26 8.39
N CYS A 119 10.43 0.11 8.61
CA CYS A 119 9.95 -0.93 9.50
C CYS A 119 10.76 -0.95 10.79
N GLY A 120 10.05 -0.91 11.91
CA GLY A 120 10.64 -0.96 13.25
C GLY A 120 11.51 0.24 13.62
N PRO A 121 12.07 0.23 14.82
CA PRO A 121 12.88 1.35 15.34
C PRO A 121 14.21 1.55 14.60
N SER A 122 14.69 0.51 13.93
CA SER A 122 15.96 0.56 13.16
C SER A 122 15.80 1.23 11.78
N GLY A 123 14.60 1.64 11.40
CA GLY A 123 14.37 2.35 10.15
C GLY A 123 14.62 1.53 8.87
N ILE A 124 14.42 0.21 8.91
CA ILE A 124 14.69 -0.69 7.78
C ILE A 124 13.60 -0.55 6.72
N ALA A 125 13.98 -0.31 5.47
CA ALA A 125 13.06 -0.38 4.33
C ALA A 125 12.88 -1.83 3.87
N CYS A 126 11.62 -2.32 3.85
CA CYS A 126 11.34 -3.67 3.39
C CYS A 126 11.50 -3.80 1.88
N ARG A 127 12.14 -4.90 1.42
CA ARG A 127 12.32 -5.22 0.00
C ARG A 127 10.99 -5.54 -0.67
N SER A 128 11.00 -5.59 -2.00
CA SER A 128 9.82 -6.07 -2.74
C SER A 128 9.45 -7.49 -2.29
N GLY A 129 8.16 -7.75 -2.09
CA GLY A 129 7.66 -9.04 -1.58
C GLY A 129 7.70 -9.21 -0.07
N GLN A 130 8.37 -8.32 0.67
CA GLN A 130 8.38 -8.34 2.13
C GLN A 130 7.37 -7.36 2.72
N ILE A 131 6.87 -7.67 3.89
CA ILE A 131 5.96 -6.85 4.72
C ILE A 131 6.62 -6.61 6.07
N CYS A 132 6.37 -5.45 6.65
CA CYS A 132 6.84 -5.14 7.99
C CYS A 132 6.01 -5.88 9.04
N CYS A 133 6.65 -6.78 9.77
CA CYS A 133 6.06 -7.52 10.88
C CYS A 133 6.65 -7.02 12.22
N GLY A 134 6.06 -5.94 12.76
CA GLY A 134 6.51 -5.34 14.01
C GLY A 134 7.89 -4.67 13.90
N THR A 135 8.97 -5.37 14.17
CA THR A 135 10.34 -4.81 14.19
C THR A 135 11.20 -5.16 12.99
N GLY A 136 10.73 -6.04 12.11
CA GLY A 136 11.51 -6.54 10.97
C GLY A 136 10.66 -6.84 9.75
N CYS A 137 11.33 -6.94 8.61
CA CYS A 137 10.71 -7.30 7.34
C CYS A 137 10.68 -8.82 7.16
N SER A 138 9.51 -9.39 6.84
CA SER A 138 9.31 -10.81 6.63
C SER A 138 8.68 -11.09 5.26
N ASP A 139 9.11 -12.17 4.63
CA ASP A 139 8.48 -12.74 3.45
C ASP A 139 7.38 -13.71 3.89
N LEU A 140 6.14 -13.25 3.89
CA LEU A 140 5.00 -14.06 4.36
C LEU A 140 4.74 -15.31 3.51
N GLN A 141 5.36 -15.42 2.33
CA GLN A 141 5.20 -16.58 1.46
C GLN A 141 6.13 -17.73 1.86
N ASN A 142 7.29 -17.42 2.49
CA ASN A 142 8.34 -18.40 2.74
C ASN A 142 8.88 -18.36 4.17
N ASP A 143 8.58 -17.36 4.99
CA ASP A 143 9.06 -17.26 6.36
C ASP A 143 8.23 -18.13 7.32
N PRO A 144 8.81 -19.21 7.91
CA PRO A 144 8.08 -20.08 8.82
C PRO A 144 7.61 -19.41 10.12
N ALA A 145 8.21 -18.28 10.50
CA ALA A 145 7.82 -17.53 11.70
C ALA A 145 6.65 -16.56 11.44
N ASN A 146 6.37 -16.25 10.15
CA ASN A 146 5.34 -15.28 9.74
C ASN A 146 4.52 -15.78 8.54
N CYS A 147 4.17 -17.06 8.53
CA CYS A 147 3.60 -17.72 7.35
C CYS A 147 2.18 -17.26 7.04
N GLY A 148 1.99 -16.58 5.91
CA GLY A 148 0.72 -16.02 5.43
C GLY A 148 0.33 -14.72 6.12
N VAL A 149 0.69 -14.56 7.39
CA VAL A 149 0.41 -13.36 8.18
C VAL A 149 1.48 -13.17 9.25
N CYS A 150 1.76 -11.90 9.60
CA CYS A 150 2.74 -11.60 10.66
C CYS A 150 2.41 -12.32 11.98
N GLY A 151 3.41 -12.96 12.58
CA GLY A 151 3.30 -13.66 13.85
C GLY A 151 2.70 -15.06 13.78
N LYS A 152 2.25 -15.53 12.61
CA LYS A 152 1.82 -16.91 12.44
C LYS A 152 3.02 -17.82 12.21
N ALA A 153 3.49 -18.47 13.28
CA ALA A 153 4.57 -19.43 13.19
C ALA A 153 4.05 -20.83 12.81
N CYS A 154 4.73 -21.48 11.89
CA CYS A 154 4.49 -22.89 11.59
C CYS A 154 4.96 -23.76 12.75
N ALA A 155 4.39 -24.96 12.88
CA ALA A 155 4.83 -25.94 13.86
C ALA A 155 6.35 -26.27 13.65
N ALA A 156 7.00 -26.68 14.72
CA ALA A 156 8.44 -26.98 14.68
C ALA A 156 8.79 -27.94 13.53
N GLY A 157 9.79 -27.55 12.72
CA GLY A 157 10.25 -28.31 11.57
C GLY A 157 9.38 -28.25 10.31
N LYS A 158 8.28 -27.47 10.33
CA LYS A 158 7.42 -27.26 9.15
C LYS A 158 7.86 -26.03 8.35
N ALA A 159 7.91 -26.18 7.04
CA ALA A 159 8.22 -25.07 6.13
C ALA A 159 6.99 -24.21 5.85
N CYS A 160 7.22 -22.95 5.51
CA CYS A 160 6.21 -22.08 4.91
C CYS A 160 6.37 -22.12 3.38
N LYS A 161 5.29 -22.37 2.66
CA LYS A 161 5.27 -22.36 1.20
C LYS A 161 4.00 -21.63 0.73
N ASN A 162 4.18 -20.59 -0.06
CA ASN A 162 3.07 -19.79 -0.59
C ASN A 162 2.11 -19.28 0.51
N GLY A 163 2.64 -18.91 1.68
CA GLY A 163 1.86 -18.40 2.79
C GLY A 163 1.09 -19.44 3.60
N LEU A 164 1.36 -20.74 3.39
CA LEU A 164 0.77 -21.86 4.12
C LEU A 164 1.87 -22.70 4.78
N CYS A 165 1.64 -23.08 6.02
CA CYS A 165 2.54 -24.04 6.68
C CYS A 165 2.36 -25.42 6.08
N GLU A 166 3.47 -26.15 5.96
CA GLU A 166 3.46 -27.52 5.46
C GLU A 166 2.51 -28.40 6.30
N GLY A 167 1.55 -29.03 5.63
CA GLY A 167 0.50 -29.80 6.28
C GLY A 167 -0.79 -29.03 6.60
N GLU A 168 -0.85 -27.71 6.30
CA GLU A 168 -2.09 -26.93 6.34
C GLU A 168 -2.87 -27.09 5.01
N CYS A 169 -4.19 -26.99 5.09
CA CYS A 169 -5.07 -26.89 3.93
C CYS A 169 -5.60 -25.47 3.80
N VAL A 170 -5.78 -24.98 2.57
CA VAL A 170 -6.36 -23.65 2.31
C VAL A 170 -7.80 -23.58 2.80
N SER A 171 -8.59 -24.59 2.45
CA SER A 171 -9.95 -24.82 2.92
C SER A 171 -10.35 -26.24 2.55
N CYS A 172 -11.12 -26.89 3.41
CA CYS A 172 -11.73 -28.19 3.11
C CYS A 172 -13.24 -28.03 2.88
N ALA A 173 -13.83 -28.92 2.10
CA ALA A 173 -15.27 -28.95 1.89
C ALA A 173 -16.01 -29.27 3.19
N MET A 174 -17.30 -28.95 3.23
CA MET A 174 -18.12 -29.24 4.41
C MET A 174 -18.11 -30.75 4.70
N GLY A 175 -17.76 -31.11 5.95
CA GLY A 175 -17.63 -32.52 6.37
C GLY A 175 -16.23 -33.13 6.14
N GLU A 176 -15.30 -32.39 5.58
CA GLU A 176 -13.90 -32.81 5.48
C GLU A 176 -13.02 -32.18 6.57
N THR A 177 -11.93 -32.84 6.90
CA THR A 177 -10.92 -32.40 7.87
C THR A 177 -9.57 -32.35 7.19
N CYS A 178 -8.76 -31.33 7.49
CA CYS A 178 -7.40 -31.22 6.99
C CYS A 178 -6.47 -32.21 7.72
N CYS A 179 -5.94 -33.16 6.99
CA CYS A 179 -4.97 -34.12 7.49
C CYS A 179 -3.69 -34.04 6.67
N ASN A 180 -2.63 -33.46 7.26
CA ASN A 180 -1.30 -33.31 6.64
C ASN A 180 -1.31 -32.69 5.24
N GLY A 181 -2.13 -31.64 5.03
CA GLY A 181 -2.23 -30.90 3.76
C GLY A 181 -3.21 -31.50 2.75
N ALA A 182 -3.93 -32.55 3.10
CA ALA A 182 -5.00 -33.11 2.30
C ALA A 182 -6.35 -33.02 3.04
N CYS A 183 -7.38 -32.58 2.35
CA CYS A 183 -8.73 -32.62 2.88
C CYS A 183 -9.29 -34.03 2.72
N VAL A 184 -9.72 -34.65 3.83
CA VAL A 184 -10.23 -36.01 3.88
C VAL A 184 -11.52 -36.05 4.69
N ASN A 185 -12.41 -36.95 4.30
CA ASN A 185 -13.62 -37.22 5.04
C ASN A 185 -13.37 -38.33 6.05
N LEU A 186 -13.32 -37.98 7.35
CA LEU A 186 -13.04 -38.93 8.44
C LEU A 186 -14.11 -40.00 8.63
N LEU A 187 -15.29 -39.85 7.96
CA LEU A 187 -16.38 -40.84 8.04
C LEU A 187 -16.19 -42.04 7.13
N ASN A 188 -15.34 -41.88 6.07
CA ASN A 188 -15.22 -42.91 5.02
C ASN A 188 -13.80 -43.09 4.46
N ASP A 189 -12.82 -42.37 4.99
CA ASP A 189 -11.40 -42.52 4.57
C ASP A 189 -10.71 -43.59 5.38
N ASN A 190 -10.34 -44.71 4.74
CA ASN A 190 -9.71 -45.87 5.39
C ASN A 190 -8.32 -45.58 5.99
N LYS A 191 -7.66 -44.50 5.59
CA LYS A 191 -6.36 -44.06 6.12
C LYS A 191 -6.48 -43.03 7.25
N ASN A 192 -7.67 -42.46 7.42
CA ASN A 192 -7.94 -41.39 8.37
C ASN A 192 -9.26 -41.60 9.13
N CYS A 193 -9.62 -42.86 9.44
CA CYS A 193 -10.92 -43.21 9.97
C CYS A 193 -11.15 -42.66 11.39
N GLY A 194 -12.05 -41.69 11.50
CA GLY A 194 -12.40 -41.02 12.74
C GLY A 194 -11.37 -39.97 13.23
N MET A 195 -10.11 -40.07 12.78
CA MET A 195 -9.05 -39.11 13.05
C MET A 195 -7.94 -39.21 12.02
N CYS A 196 -7.21 -38.11 11.82
CA CYS A 196 -6.05 -38.09 10.93
C CYS A 196 -5.02 -39.19 11.26
N GLY A 197 -4.61 -39.94 10.24
CA GLY A 197 -3.59 -41.00 10.39
C GLY A 197 -4.06 -42.30 10.99
N LYS A 198 -5.34 -42.44 11.37
CA LYS A 198 -5.89 -43.69 11.85
C LYS A 198 -6.25 -44.61 10.66
N VAL A 199 -5.34 -45.50 10.36
CA VAL A 199 -5.51 -46.49 9.25
C VAL A 199 -6.34 -47.66 9.73
N CYS A 200 -7.34 -48.06 8.94
CA CYS A 200 -8.11 -49.26 9.23
C CYS A 200 -7.25 -50.51 9.04
N PRO A 201 -7.32 -51.49 9.98
CA PRO A 201 -6.53 -52.72 9.89
C PRO A 201 -6.92 -53.59 8.71
N LEU A 202 -5.99 -54.44 8.29
CA LEU A 202 -6.24 -55.48 7.30
C LEU A 202 -6.82 -56.70 8.00
N VAL A 203 -7.86 -57.25 7.44
CA VAL A 203 -8.43 -58.56 7.86
C VAL A 203 -8.35 -59.46 6.64
N PHE A 204 -7.66 -60.60 6.75
CA PHE A 204 -7.36 -61.49 5.64
C PHE A 204 -6.75 -60.83 4.40
N GLY A 205 -5.91 -59.78 4.61
CA GLY A 205 -5.28 -59.02 3.54
C GLY A 205 -6.13 -57.93 2.90
N VAL A 206 -7.37 -57.73 3.32
CA VAL A 206 -8.27 -56.70 2.83
C VAL A 206 -8.42 -55.59 3.88
N PRO A 207 -8.27 -54.32 3.53
CA PRO A 207 -8.49 -53.23 4.47
C PRO A 207 -9.96 -53.14 4.87
N LEU A 208 -10.23 -53.02 6.16
CA LEU A 208 -11.58 -52.75 6.65
C LEU A 208 -12.05 -51.38 6.13
N PRO A 209 -13.28 -51.25 5.66
CA PRO A 209 -13.84 -49.95 5.29
C PRO A 209 -14.04 -49.09 6.53
N CYS A 210 -13.85 -47.79 6.35
CA CYS A 210 -14.22 -46.80 7.36
C CYS A 210 -15.71 -46.46 7.19
N ILE A 211 -16.48 -46.73 8.22
CA ILE A 211 -17.93 -46.47 8.23
C ILE A 211 -18.24 -45.64 9.46
N LEU A 212 -18.69 -44.40 9.26
CA LEU A 212 -19.05 -43.47 10.36
C LEU A 212 -17.98 -43.41 11.46
N THR A 213 -16.70 -43.19 11.07
CA THR A 213 -15.53 -43.08 11.97
C THR A 213 -15.01 -44.40 12.59
N ILE A 214 -15.58 -45.55 12.23
CA ILE A 214 -15.20 -46.83 12.77
C ILE A 214 -14.74 -47.77 11.64
N CYS A 215 -13.63 -48.47 11.85
CA CYS A 215 -13.18 -49.53 10.94
C CYS A 215 -14.00 -50.77 11.22
N ALA A 216 -14.96 -51.08 10.36
CA ALA A 216 -15.90 -52.19 10.55
C ALA A 216 -16.35 -52.76 9.18
N PHE A 217 -16.75 -53.99 9.16
CA PHE A 217 -17.47 -54.54 8.02
C PHE A 217 -18.86 -53.87 7.92
N SER A 218 -19.30 -53.51 6.70
CA SER A 218 -20.68 -53.16 6.46
C SER A 218 -21.54 -54.43 6.70
N GLY A 219 -22.71 -54.29 7.32
CA GLY A 219 -23.57 -55.43 7.61
C GLY A 219 -24.01 -56.24 6.40
N GLN A 220 -23.67 -55.83 5.17
CA GLN A 220 -23.91 -56.55 3.92
C GLN A 220 -22.75 -57.49 3.55
N ASP A 221 -21.52 -57.28 4.08
CA ASP A 221 -20.36 -58.09 3.77
C ASP A 221 -20.30 -59.41 4.60
N MET A 222 -21.16 -59.55 5.61
CA MET A 222 -21.20 -60.72 6.48
C MET A 222 -22.01 -61.89 5.86
N GLY A 223 -22.61 -61.69 4.69
CA GLY A 223 -23.47 -62.71 4.02
C GLY A 223 -22.73 -63.69 3.12
N ASP A 224 -21.45 -63.46 2.80
CA ASP A 224 -20.74 -64.31 1.80
C ASP A 224 -19.44 -64.94 2.31
N MET A 225 -19.26 -65.04 3.62
CA MET A 225 -18.20 -65.89 4.20
C MET A 225 -18.72 -67.29 4.45
N SER A 226 -19.03 -68.04 3.37
CA SER A 226 -19.12 -69.50 3.44
C SER A 226 -17.71 -70.06 3.70
N MET A 227 -17.52 -70.63 4.88
CA MET A 227 -16.32 -71.41 5.19
C MET A 227 -16.20 -72.54 4.19
N PRO A 228 -15.01 -72.83 3.61
CA PRO A 228 -14.79 -74.04 2.91
C PRO A 228 -14.94 -75.19 3.93
N THR A 229 -15.91 -76.05 3.70
CA THR A 229 -16.05 -77.30 4.42
C THR A 229 -15.03 -78.27 3.84
N ASP A 230 -14.09 -78.75 4.73
CA ASP A 230 -13.23 -79.92 4.45
C ASP A 230 -14.06 -81.20 4.18
#